data_4add50cbe1c4e99fb7531ec10625972d
#
_entry.id   4add50cbe1c4e99fb7531ec10625972d
#
_cell.length_a   1.000
_cell.length_b   1.000
_cell.length_c   1.000
_cell.angle_alpha   90.00
_cell.angle_beta   90.00
_cell.angle_gamma   90.00
#
_symmetry.space_group_name_H-M   'P 1'
#
loop_
_entity.id
_entity.type
_entity.pdbx_description
1 polymer ?
#
loop_
_entity_poly.entity_id
_entity_poly.type
_entity_poly.pdbx_seq_one_letter_code
_entity_poly.pdbx_strand_id
1 'polypeptide(L)' 'VLGIAPWNAPIILGVRAICVPLACGNTVILKGSENCPRTHQLIIESFQDAGFPAGVVNYITNAPADAGAVVEA' A
#
# COMPACT_ATOMS: atom_id res chain seq x y z
N VAL A 1 2.47 -8.19 5.41
CA VAL A 1 2.37 -6.94 6.20
C VAL A 1 1.37 -6.01 5.54
N LEU A 2 0.46 -5.47 6.32
CA LEU A 2 -0.50 -4.48 5.86
C LEU A 2 0.00 -3.07 6.20
N GLY A 3 0.17 -2.24 5.18
CA GLY A 3 0.47 -0.83 5.36
C GLY A 3 -0.79 0.00 5.10
N ILE A 4 -1.11 0.91 6.00
CA ILE A 4 -2.25 1.82 5.86
C ILE A 4 -1.73 3.24 5.70
N ALA A 5 -2.08 3.87 4.57
CA ALA A 5 -1.57 5.18 4.24
C ALA A 5 -2.68 6.25 4.30
N PRO A 6 -2.40 7.41 4.94
CA PRO A 6 -3.34 8.53 4.98
C PRO A 6 -3.28 9.35 3.68
N TRP A 7 -4.20 10.31 3.56
CA TRP A 7 -4.27 11.18 2.39
C TRP A 7 -3.31 12.37 2.46
N ASN A 8 -2.93 12.81 3.67
CA ASN A 8 -1.98 13.91 3.82
C ASN A 8 -0.55 13.38 3.67
N ALA A 9 0.25 13.97 2.80
CA ALA A 9 1.57 13.50 2.42
C ALA A 9 1.55 12.04 1.93
N PRO A 10 0.75 11.70 0.92
CA PRO A 10 0.49 10.31 0.55
C PRO A 10 1.73 9.58 0.03
N ILE A 11 2.62 10.26 -0.67
CA ILE A 11 3.83 9.62 -1.22
C ILE A 11 4.76 9.20 -0.09
N ILE A 12 5.10 10.12 0.80
CA ILE A 12 6.04 9.85 1.90
C ILE A 12 5.49 8.78 2.84
N LEU A 13 4.24 8.94 3.28
CA LEU A 13 3.65 8.03 4.25
C LEU A 13 3.30 6.67 3.65
N GLY A 14 2.90 6.64 2.37
CA GLY A 14 2.65 5.39 1.66
C GLY A 14 3.93 4.56 1.52
N VAL A 15 5.02 5.17 1.12
CA VAL A 15 6.30 4.48 0.99
C VAL A 15 6.82 4.01 2.34
N ARG A 16 6.73 4.83 3.39
CA ARG A 16 7.13 4.44 4.74
C ARG A 16 6.38 3.23 5.27
N ALA A 17 5.10 3.12 4.92
CA ALA A 17 4.28 2.03 5.41
C ALA A 17 4.75 0.65 4.93
N ILE A 18 5.38 0.58 3.75
CA ILE A 18 5.72 -0.70 3.12
C ILE A 18 7.21 -0.91 2.88
N CYS A 19 8.02 0.14 2.87
CA CYS A 19 9.40 0.07 2.41
C CYS A 19 10.28 -0.83 3.29
N VAL A 20 10.24 -0.65 4.61
CA VAL A 20 11.07 -1.45 5.54
C VAL A 20 10.62 -2.91 5.60
N PRO A 21 9.31 -3.22 5.76
CA PRO A 21 8.87 -4.61 5.70
C PRO A 21 9.27 -5.31 4.42
N LEU A 22 9.19 -4.61 3.29
CA LEU A 22 9.55 -5.16 1.98
C LEU A 22 11.05 -5.44 1.91
N ALA A 23 11.89 -4.53 2.40
CA ALA A 23 13.33 -4.71 2.43
C ALA A 23 13.76 -5.87 3.33
N CYS A 24 12.97 -6.19 4.35
CA CYS A 24 13.22 -7.30 5.26
C CYS A 24 12.72 -8.65 4.73
N GLY A 25 12.24 -8.72 3.49
CA GLY A 25 11.82 -9.97 2.87
C GLY A 25 10.36 -10.33 3.04
N ASN A 26 9.51 -9.39 3.48
CA ASN A 26 8.09 -9.63 3.61
C ASN A 26 7.33 -9.27 2.32
N THR A 27 6.19 -9.90 2.11
CA THR A 27 5.21 -9.39 1.16
C THR A 27 4.39 -8.30 1.83
N VAL A 28 3.87 -7.36 1.03
CA VAL A 28 3.15 -6.21 1.58
C VAL A 28 1.85 -5.97 0.84
N ILE A 29 0.86 -5.44 1.56
CA ILE A 29 -0.39 -4.93 1.01
C ILE A 29 -0.49 -3.48 1.46
N LEU A 30 -0.56 -2.55 0.51
CA LEU A 30 -0.78 -1.15 0.80
C LEU A 30 -2.26 -0.83 0.67
N LYS A 31 -2.88 -0.42 1.78
CA LYS A 31 -4.24 0.11 1.75
C LYS A 31 -4.13 1.61 1.52
N GLY A 32 -4.47 2.06 0.31
CA GLY A 32 -4.45 3.47 -0.03
C GLY A 32 -5.59 4.23 0.62
N SER A 33 -5.39 5.56 0.76
CA SER A 33 -6.45 6.44 1.23
C SER A 33 -7.55 6.53 0.18
N GLU A 34 -8.80 6.50 0.62
CA GLU A 34 -9.97 6.70 -0.25
C GLU A 34 -10.01 8.12 -0.84
N ASN A 35 -9.24 9.05 -0.30
CA ASN A 35 -9.17 10.43 -0.79
C ASN A 35 -8.13 10.65 -1.89
N CYS A 36 -7.16 9.75 -2.03
CA CYS A 36 -6.12 9.87 -3.04
C CYS A 36 -5.67 8.49 -3.58
N PRO A 37 -6.62 7.71 -4.12
CA PRO A 37 -6.31 6.34 -4.54
C PRO A 37 -5.30 6.27 -5.68
N ARG A 38 -5.34 7.21 -6.60
CA ARG A 38 -4.43 7.19 -7.77
C ARG A 38 -2.97 7.41 -7.36
N THR A 39 -2.72 8.27 -6.37
CA THR A 39 -1.36 8.52 -5.90
C THR A 39 -0.74 7.25 -5.31
N HIS A 40 -1.48 6.54 -4.47
CA HIS A 40 -1.00 5.30 -3.89
C HIS A 40 -0.84 4.20 -4.94
N GLN A 41 -1.75 4.15 -5.91
CA GLN A 41 -1.64 3.20 -7.01
C GLN A 41 -0.37 3.41 -7.83
N LEU A 42 0.01 4.67 -8.08
CA LEU A 42 1.25 4.99 -8.81
C LEU A 42 2.49 4.53 -8.03
N ILE A 43 2.48 4.61 -6.72
CA ILE A 43 3.57 4.07 -5.90
C ILE A 43 3.73 2.57 -6.15
N ILE A 44 2.63 1.83 -6.13
CA ILE A 44 2.66 0.39 -6.34
C ILE A 44 3.10 0.05 -7.77
N GLU A 45 2.64 0.78 -8.77
CA GLU A 45 3.06 0.59 -10.15
C GLU A 45 4.58 0.80 -10.29
N SER A 46 5.15 1.75 -9.55
CA SER A 46 6.59 2.00 -9.57
C SER A 46 7.38 0.79 -9.03
N PHE A 47 6.90 0.15 -7.98
CA PHE A 47 7.51 -1.07 -7.47
C PHE A 47 7.40 -2.21 -8.47
N GLN A 48 6.26 -2.37 -9.13
CA GLN A 48 6.06 -3.41 -10.14
C GLN A 48 6.99 -3.20 -11.33
N ASP A 49 7.14 -1.96 -11.79
CA ASP A 49 8.04 -1.62 -12.89
C ASP A 49 9.51 -1.85 -12.51
N ALA A 50 9.85 -1.78 -11.25
CA ALA A 50 11.20 -2.07 -10.76
C ALA A 50 11.55 -3.56 -10.76
N GLY A 51 10.57 -4.44 -11.03
CA GLY A 51 10.83 -5.86 -11.22
C GLY A 51 10.50 -6.76 -10.04
N PHE A 52 9.73 -6.29 -9.04
CA PHE A 52 9.29 -7.16 -7.97
C PHE A 52 8.39 -8.27 -8.51
N PRO A 53 8.54 -9.51 -8.01
CA PRO A 53 7.70 -10.63 -8.45
C PRO A 53 6.21 -10.38 -8.15
N ALA A 54 5.33 -11.01 -8.93
CA ALA A 54 3.90 -10.92 -8.71
C ALA A 54 3.53 -11.40 -7.30
N GLY A 55 2.63 -10.67 -6.64
CA GLY A 55 2.16 -11.01 -5.30
C GLY A 55 3.02 -10.48 -4.16
N VAL A 56 4.19 -9.91 -4.43
CA VAL A 56 5.06 -9.36 -3.38
C VAL A 56 4.57 -7.99 -2.92
N VAL A 57 4.19 -7.13 -3.85
CA VAL A 57 3.66 -5.80 -3.55
C VAL A 57 2.24 -5.71 -4.07
N ASN A 58 1.28 -5.49 -3.19
CA ASN A 58 -0.14 -5.49 -3.51
C ASN A 58 -0.80 -4.19 -3.07
N TYR A 59 -1.89 -3.82 -3.72
CA TYR A 59 -2.60 -2.58 -3.44
C TYR A 59 -4.10 -2.82 -3.37
N ILE A 60 -4.74 -2.23 -2.36
CA ILE A 60 -6.18 -2.25 -2.22
C ILE A 60 -6.72 -0.87 -1.87
N THR A 61 -7.96 -0.60 -2.26
CA THR A 61 -8.73 0.56 -1.83
C THR A 61 -10.06 0.11 -1.26
N ASN A 62 -10.61 0.89 -0.36
CA ASN A 62 -11.90 0.61 0.25
C ASN A 62 -12.53 1.89 0.79
N ALA A 63 -13.84 1.86 1.01
CA ALA A 63 -14.52 2.92 1.76
C ALA A 63 -14.17 2.82 3.24
N PRO A 64 -14.22 3.92 4.02
CA PRO A 64 -13.92 3.87 5.45
C PRO A 64 -14.72 2.82 6.22
N ALA A 65 -15.96 2.56 5.81
CA ALA A 65 -16.81 1.56 6.46
C ALA A 65 -16.27 0.13 6.34
N ASP A 66 -15.43 -0.14 5.33
CA ASP A 66 -14.89 -1.48 5.07
C ASP A 66 -13.49 -1.69 5.66
N ALA A 67 -12.92 -0.69 6.32
CA ALA A 67 -11.56 -0.75 6.84
C ALA A 67 -11.38 -1.88 7.87
N GLY A 68 -12.38 -2.13 8.69
CA GLY A 68 -12.32 -3.19 9.68
C GLY A 68 -12.13 -4.57 9.05
N ALA A 69 -12.82 -4.85 7.96
CA ALA A 69 -12.69 -6.12 7.25
C ALA A 69 -11.27 -6.31 6.68
N VAL A 70 -10.66 -5.25 6.20
CA VAL A 70 -9.27 -5.30 5.70
C VAL A 70 -8.29 -5.61 6.83
N VAL A 71 -8.45 -4.97 7.97
CA VAL A 71 -7.54 -5.17 9.12
C VAL A 71 -7.68 -6.58 9.69
N GLU A 72 -8.89 -7.12 9.71
CA GLU A 72 -9.15 -8.45 10.28
C GLU A 72 -8.77 -9.61 9.35
N ALA A 73 -8.55 -9.32 8.09
CA ALA A 73 -8.26 -10.36 7.09
C ALA A 73 -6.86 -11.05 7.28
#